data_3fadc8815af983e1589fea6887c713fd
#
_entry.id   3fadc8815af983e1589fea6887c713fd
#
_cell.length_a   1.000
_cell.length_b   1.000
_cell.length_c   1.000
_cell.angle_alpha   90.00
_cell.angle_beta   90.00
_cell.angle_gamma   90.00
#
_symmetry.space_group_name_H-M   'P 1'
#
loop_
_entity.id
_entity.type
_entity.pdbx_description
1 polymer ?
#
loop_
_entity_poly.entity_id
_entity_poly.type
_entity_poly.pdbx_seq_one_letter_code
_entity_poly.pdbx_strand_id
1 'polypeptide(L)'
;IGGANRRVVHPSYQAWSYAALIKDYNEYVQDADIELHPCAYLHNYPRVENDPLDAKQYKEVLADAPAFTYGQRDALRNFIKKSIITGDNEDTLVKIEHGKIRPSKQLQDSISGMLKGNKEFIMLDEQKVIYENILCLSTKCQKDGKKRTIIVEGGPGTGKTVVAINLLAELT
;
A
#
# COMPACT_ATOMS: atom_id res chain seq x y z
N ILE A 1 19.12 -2.87 22.85
CA ILE A 1 20.43 -3.46 22.53
C ILE A 1 21.45 -2.32 22.54
N GLY A 2 22.44 -2.37 23.44
CA GLY A 2 23.55 -1.41 23.48
C GLY A 2 23.31 -0.08 24.23
N GLY A 3 22.26 0.05 25.06
CA GLY A 3 22.07 1.17 26.01
C GLY A 3 21.87 2.57 25.41
N ALA A 4 21.76 2.70 24.08
CA ALA A 4 21.54 3.98 23.43
C ALA A 4 20.05 4.19 23.08
N ASN A 5 19.52 5.38 23.36
CA ASN A 5 18.19 5.78 22.91
C ASN A 5 18.19 5.93 21.39
N ARG A 6 17.32 5.16 20.72
CA ARG A 6 17.14 5.24 19.26
C ARG A 6 15.68 5.60 18.97
N ARG A 7 15.49 6.42 17.94
CA ARG A 7 14.16 6.61 17.37
C ARG A 7 13.80 5.35 16.57
N VAL A 8 12.68 4.75 16.89
CA VAL A 8 12.15 3.57 16.19
C VAL A 8 10.73 3.86 15.74
N VAL A 9 10.29 3.14 14.73
CA VAL A 9 8.92 3.18 14.25
C VAL A 9 8.02 2.55 15.31
N HIS A 10 6.80 3.07 15.47
CA HIS A 10 5.81 2.49 16.38
C HIS A 10 5.55 1.01 16.01
N PRO A 11 5.54 0.07 17.00
CA PRO A 11 5.38 -1.37 16.69
C PRO A 11 4.13 -1.72 15.91
N SER A 12 2.99 -1.10 16.22
CA SER A 12 1.75 -1.29 15.48
C SER A 12 1.85 -0.79 14.04
N TYR A 13 2.50 0.37 13.82
CA TYR A 13 2.72 0.87 12.47
C TYR A 13 3.63 -0.07 11.66
N GLN A 14 4.65 -0.64 12.30
CA GLN A 14 5.52 -1.61 11.65
C GLN A 14 4.74 -2.88 11.26
N ALA A 15 3.92 -3.43 12.17
CA ALA A 15 3.08 -4.60 11.89
C ALA A 15 2.07 -4.30 10.78
N TRP A 16 1.39 -3.16 10.86
CA TRP A 16 0.45 -2.69 9.83
C TRP A 16 1.13 -2.52 8.47
N SER A 17 2.31 -1.90 8.43
CA SER A 17 3.02 -1.67 7.16
C SER A 17 3.45 -2.97 6.47
N TYR A 18 3.83 -4.00 7.24
CA TYR A 18 4.14 -5.32 6.68
C TYR A 18 2.89 -6.00 6.11
N ALA A 19 1.77 -5.94 6.82
CA ALA A 19 0.51 -6.48 6.32
C ALA A 19 0.06 -5.74 5.05
N ALA A 20 0.14 -4.40 5.03
CA ALA A 20 -0.17 -3.59 3.86
C ALA A 20 0.71 -3.95 2.66
N LEU A 21 2.03 -4.14 2.88
CA LEU A 21 2.95 -4.56 1.83
C LEU A 21 2.56 -5.94 1.25
N ILE A 22 2.29 -6.92 2.11
CA ILE A 22 1.90 -8.26 1.68
C ILE A 22 0.58 -8.19 0.89
N LYS A 23 -0.42 -7.48 1.41
CA LYS A 23 -1.73 -7.32 0.77
C LYS A 23 -1.63 -6.64 -0.60
N ASP A 24 -0.74 -5.65 -0.74
CA ASP A 24 -0.63 -4.84 -1.95
C ASP A 24 0.20 -5.51 -3.06
N TYR A 25 1.15 -6.38 -2.70
CA TYR A 25 2.10 -6.91 -3.68
C TYR A 25 2.13 -8.44 -3.82
N ASN A 26 1.55 -9.20 -2.88
CA ASN A 26 1.59 -10.67 -2.95
C ASN A 26 0.46 -11.22 -3.81
N GLU A 27 0.82 -11.95 -4.87
CA GLU A 27 -0.14 -12.54 -5.83
C GLU A 27 -1.19 -13.42 -5.16
N TYR A 28 -0.76 -14.34 -4.29
CA TYR A 28 -1.67 -15.28 -3.65
C TYR A 28 -2.65 -14.59 -2.69
N VAL A 29 -2.15 -13.60 -1.93
CA VAL A 29 -3.01 -12.82 -1.00
C VAL A 29 -4.04 -12.00 -1.76
N GLN A 30 -3.68 -11.45 -2.93
CA GLN A 30 -4.62 -10.71 -3.78
C GLN A 30 -5.69 -11.61 -4.40
N ASP A 31 -5.29 -12.79 -4.91
CA ASP A 31 -6.18 -13.70 -5.63
C ASP A 31 -7.12 -14.47 -4.69
N ALA A 32 -6.64 -14.86 -3.53
CA ALA A 32 -7.41 -15.61 -2.53
C ALA A 32 -8.16 -14.71 -1.55
N ASP A 33 -8.04 -13.38 -1.68
CA ASP A 33 -8.65 -12.36 -0.81
C ASP A 33 -8.41 -12.63 0.69
N ILE A 34 -7.16 -12.96 1.04
CA ILE A 34 -6.78 -13.32 2.39
C ILE A 34 -6.83 -12.09 3.29
N GLU A 35 -7.60 -12.18 4.37
CA GLU A 35 -7.65 -11.16 5.40
C GLU A 35 -6.42 -11.25 6.32
N LEU A 36 -5.69 -10.14 6.47
CA LEU A 36 -4.52 -10.05 7.31
C LEU A 36 -4.84 -9.30 8.60
N HIS A 37 -4.52 -9.89 9.74
CA HIS A 37 -4.73 -9.32 11.07
C HIS A 37 -3.39 -8.98 11.74
N PRO A 38 -2.76 -7.83 11.41
CA PRO A 38 -1.49 -7.45 12.00
C PRO A 38 -1.62 -7.15 13.50
N CYS A 39 -0.60 -7.54 14.26
CA CYS A 39 -0.46 -7.13 15.65
C CYS A 39 1.02 -7.10 16.06
N ALA A 40 1.34 -6.43 17.15
CA ALA A 40 2.67 -6.42 17.73
C ALA A 40 2.65 -7.01 19.14
N TYR A 41 3.65 -7.82 19.51
CA TYR A 41 3.81 -8.34 20.87
C TYR A 41 5.18 -7.97 21.44
N LEU A 42 5.15 -7.03 22.38
CA LEU A 42 6.32 -6.55 23.10
C LEU A 42 6.42 -7.29 24.45
N HIS A 43 6.83 -8.56 24.42
CA HIS A 43 6.76 -9.49 25.55
C HIS A 43 7.56 -9.04 26.79
N ASN A 44 8.61 -8.23 26.63
CA ASN A 44 9.45 -7.72 27.72
C ASN A 44 9.15 -6.26 28.10
N TYR A 45 8.16 -5.63 27.49
CA TYR A 45 7.81 -4.23 27.72
C TYR A 45 6.63 -4.12 28.67
N PRO A 46 6.83 -3.73 29.95
CA PRO A 46 5.73 -3.48 30.86
C PRO A 46 5.05 -2.15 30.49
N ARG A 47 3.74 -2.17 30.28
CA ARG A 47 2.97 -0.96 30.01
C ARG A 47 2.86 -0.11 31.28
N VAL A 48 3.02 1.18 31.13
CA VAL A 48 2.90 2.16 32.22
C VAL A 48 1.69 3.07 32.01
N GLU A 49 1.32 3.81 33.05
CA GLU A 49 0.27 4.81 32.92
C GLU A 49 0.74 5.96 32.00
N ASN A 50 -0.11 6.40 31.09
CA ASN A 50 0.21 7.37 30.02
C ASN A 50 1.39 6.92 29.13
N ASP A 51 1.41 5.65 28.78
CA ASP A 51 2.46 5.08 27.94
C ASP A 51 2.56 5.79 26.58
N PRO A 52 3.78 6.12 26.10
CA PRO A 52 3.97 6.69 24.78
C PRO A 52 3.40 5.87 23.63
N LEU A 53 3.26 4.54 23.81
CA LEU A 53 2.60 3.65 22.82
C LEU A 53 1.12 3.97 22.62
N ASP A 54 0.46 4.58 23.64
CA ASP A 54 -0.96 4.92 23.60
C ASP A 54 -1.21 6.39 23.23
N ALA A 55 -0.19 7.10 22.77
CA ALA A 55 -0.33 8.50 22.40
C ALA A 55 -1.40 8.70 21.31
N LYS A 56 -2.17 9.79 21.40
CA LYS A 56 -3.32 10.09 20.54
C LYS A 56 -3.04 9.93 19.04
N GLN A 57 -1.83 10.25 18.62
CA GLN A 57 -1.37 10.13 17.23
C GLN A 57 -1.32 8.69 16.70
N TYR A 58 -1.30 7.69 17.58
CA TYR A 58 -1.25 6.27 17.21
C TYR A 58 -2.60 5.56 17.30
N LYS A 59 -3.67 6.27 17.63
CA LYS A 59 -4.99 5.70 17.88
C LYS A 59 -5.51 4.90 16.68
N GLU A 60 -5.36 5.43 15.48
CA GLU A 60 -5.81 4.78 14.25
C GLU A 60 -5.02 3.49 13.98
N VAL A 61 -3.70 3.57 13.98
CA VAL A 61 -2.87 2.38 13.73
C VAL A 61 -2.98 1.32 14.82
N LEU A 62 -3.27 1.71 16.08
CA LEU A 62 -3.55 0.77 17.16
C LEU A 62 -4.90 0.05 16.99
N ALA A 63 -5.87 0.67 16.34
CA ALA A 63 -7.14 0.04 16.01
C ALA A 63 -6.95 -1.04 14.91
N ASP A 64 -6.12 -0.78 13.92
CA ASP A 64 -5.84 -1.70 12.81
C ASP A 64 -4.83 -2.79 13.19
N ALA A 65 -3.83 -2.45 14.01
CA ALA A 65 -2.76 -3.34 14.44
C ALA A 65 -2.49 -3.18 15.95
N PRO A 66 -3.23 -3.87 16.82
CA PRO A 66 -3.08 -3.72 18.26
C PRO A 66 -1.70 -4.13 18.76
N ALA A 67 -1.19 -3.41 19.77
CA ALA A 67 0.05 -3.72 20.46
C ALA A 67 -0.25 -4.40 21.80
N PHE A 68 0.24 -5.61 21.97
CA PHE A 68 0.21 -6.33 23.23
C PHE A 68 1.56 -6.22 23.94
N THR A 69 1.56 -6.13 25.26
CA THR A 69 2.76 -5.92 26.07
C THR A 69 2.91 -7.01 27.12
N TYR A 70 3.93 -6.89 27.98
CA TYR A 70 4.16 -7.83 29.09
C TYR A 70 2.87 -8.03 29.91
N GLY A 71 2.56 -9.27 30.24
CA GLY A 71 1.34 -9.64 30.99
C GLY A 71 0.07 -9.79 30.15
N GLN A 72 0.06 -9.36 28.88
CA GLN A 72 -1.13 -9.38 28.01
C GLN A 72 -1.20 -10.63 27.09
N ARG A 73 -0.59 -11.75 27.51
CA ARG A 73 -0.59 -13.01 26.74
C ARG A 73 -2.00 -13.51 26.42
N ASP A 74 -2.92 -13.42 27.37
CA ASP A 74 -4.29 -13.91 27.15
C ASP A 74 -5.08 -12.99 26.22
N ALA A 75 -4.84 -11.69 26.26
CA ALA A 75 -5.42 -10.75 25.30
C ALA A 75 -4.93 -11.04 23.88
N LEU A 76 -3.62 -11.28 23.69
CA LEU A 76 -3.06 -11.71 22.41
C LEU A 76 -3.66 -13.02 21.93
N ARG A 77 -3.78 -14.02 22.84
CA ARG A 77 -4.41 -15.31 22.52
C ARG A 77 -5.85 -15.15 22.06
N ASN A 78 -6.61 -14.31 22.72
CA ASN A 78 -8.00 -14.02 22.36
C ASN A 78 -8.10 -13.30 21.02
N PHE A 79 -7.20 -12.38 20.74
CA PHE A 79 -7.10 -11.71 19.44
C PHE A 79 -6.87 -12.74 18.31
N ILE A 80 -5.88 -13.63 18.48
CA ILE A 80 -5.59 -14.67 17.48
C ILE A 80 -6.81 -15.61 17.29
N LYS A 81 -7.41 -16.10 18.39
CA LYS A 81 -8.55 -17.00 18.33
C LYS A 81 -9.80 -16.40 17.70
N LYS A 82 -9.94 -15.07 17.73
CA LYS A 82 -11.07 -14.38 17.09
C LYS A 82 -11.03 -14.50 15.57
N SER A 83 -9.85 -14.51 14.99
CA SER A 83 -9.65 -14.54 13.54
C SER A 83 -9.29 -15.93 13.02
N ILE A 84 -8.57 -16.75 13.82
CA ILE A 84 -8.14 -18.09 13.44
C ILE A 84 -8.92 -19.12 14.26
N ILE A 85 -9.94 -19.72 13.64
CA ILE A 85 -10.84 -20.67 14.27
C ILE A 85 -10.37 -22.11 14.04
N THR A 86 -9.84 -22.41 12.86
CA THR A 86 -9.36 -23.73 12.45
C THR A 86 -7.89 -23.68 12.05
N GLY A 87 -7.25 -24.85 12.03
CA GLY A 87 -5.87 -24.97 11.50
C GLY A 87 -5.85 -24.79 9.98
N ASP A 88 -4.68 -24.43 9.47
CA ASP A 88 -4.42 -24.30 8.04
C ASP A 88 -4.24 -25.70 7.42
N ASN A 89 -5.17 -26.10 6.55
CA ASN A 89 -5.12 -27.36 5.80
C ASN A 89 -4.66 -27.16 4.34
N GLU A 90 -4.35 -25.92 3.95
CA GLU A 90 -4.07 -25.56 2.55
C GLU A 90 -2.65 -25.03 2.31
N ASP A 91 -1.78 -25.12 3.32
CA ASP A 91 -0.42 -24.57 3.27
C ASP A 91 -0.39 -23.06 2.91
N THR A 92 -1.36 -22.30 3.43
CA THR A 92 -1.54 -20.87 3.15
C THR A 92 -0.27 -20.07 3.36
N LEU A 93 0.44 -20.30 4.47
CA LEU A 93 1.69 -19.60 4.76
C LEU A 93 2.77 -19.88 3.71
N VAL A 94 2.88 -21.13 3.27
CA VAL A 94 3.84 -21.54 2.22
C VAL A 94 3.49 -20.89 0.89
N LYS A 95 2.19 -20.82 0.55
CA LYS A 95 1.70 -20.16 -0.66
C LYS A 95 1.96 -18.65 -0.63
N ILE A 96 1.81 -18.00 0.53
CA ILE A 96 2.17 -16.58 0.70
C ILE A 96 3.68 -16.37 0.54
N GLU A 97 4.51 -17.22 1.18
CA GLU A 97 5.96 -17.11 1.13
C GLU A 97 6.52 -17.29 -0.30
N HIS A 98 5.94 -18.20 -1.08
CA HIS A 98 6.33 -18.47 -2.47
C HIS A 98 5.52 -17.68 -3.50
N GLY A 99 4.57 -16.87 -3.06
CA GLY A 99 3.74 -16.02 -3.92
C GLY A 99 4.59 -15.03 -4.72
N LYS A 100 4.27 -14.88 -5.99
CA LYS A 100 4.96 -13.91 -6.85
C LYS A 100 4.63 -12.48 -6.40
N ILE A 101 5.58 -11.58 -6.64
CA ILE A 101 5.37 -10.14 -6.45
C ILE A 101 4.66 -9.60 -7.68
N ARG A 102 3.49 -9.02 -7.49
CA ARG A 102 2.73 -8.31 -8.53
C ARG A 102 2.88 -6.78 -8.37
N PRO A 103 2.58 -5.99 -9.40
CA PRO A 103 2.39 -4.55 -9.24
C PRO A 103 1.35 -4.25 -8.17
N SER A 104 1.51 -3.10 -7.50
CA SER A 104 0.60 -2.64 -6.45
C SER A 104 -0.87 -2.77 -6.83
N LYS A 105 -1.66 -3.43 -5.99
CA LYS A 105 -3.11 -3.58 -6.18
C LYS A 105 -3.80 -2.21 -6.21
N GLN A 106 -3.40 -1.30 -5.32
CA GLN A 106 -3.94 0.06 -5.29
C GLN A 106 -3.70 0.77 -6.63
N LEU A 107 -2.50 0.67 -7.21
CA LEU A 107 -2.20 1.27 -8.50
C LEU A 107 -3.04 0.64 -9.63
N GLN A 108 -3.22 -0.69 -9.62
CA GLN A 108 -4.06 -1.38 -10.60
C GLN A 108 -5.52 -0.95 -10.50
N ASP A 109 -6.06 -0.86 -9.28
CA ASP A 109 -7.44 -0.44 -9.01
C ASP A 109 -7.64 1.03 -9.42
N SER A 110 -6.67 1.90 -9.13
CA SER A 110 -6.70 3.31 -9.56
C SER A 110 -6.70 3.44 -11.10
N ILE A 111 -5.83 2.71 -11.79
CA ILE A 111 -5.81 2.69 -13.28
C ILE A 111 -7.15 2.16 -13.81
N SER A 112 -7.65 1.07 -13.25
CA SER A 112 -8.94 0.51 -13.65
C SER A 112 -10.10 1.49 -13.41
N GLY A 113 -10.07 2.21 -12.28
CA GLY A 113 -11.03 3.27 -11.96
C GLY A 113 -11.00 4.41 -12.99
N MET A 114 -9.81 4.85 -13.38
CA MET A 114 -9.63 5.91 -14.38
C MET A 114 -10.14 5.48 -15.77
N LEU A 115 -9.84 4.26 -16.20
CA LEU A 115 -10.36 3.69 -17.45
C LEU A 115 -11.91 3.59 -17.46
N LYS A 116 -12.54 3.51 -16.28
CA LYS A 116 -14.01 3.55 -16.10
C LYS A 116 -14.57 4.98 -15.96
N GLY A 117 -13.73 6.00 -16.10
CA GLY A 117 -14.12 7.41 -16.05
C GLY A 117 -14.00 8.09 -14.68
N ASN A 118 -13.45 7.42 -13.68
CA ASN A 118 -13.17 8.03 -12.37
C ASN A 118 -11.88 8.87 -12.44
N LYS A 119 -11.99 10.14 -12.06
CA LYS A 119 -10.82 11.05 -12.01
C LYS A 119 -10.16 11.01 -10.62
N GLU A 120 -9.35 9.99 -10.35
CA GLU A 120 -8.66 9.86 -9.07
C GLU A 120 -7.41 10.73 -8.95
N PHE A 121 -6.74 11.01 -10.07
CA PHE A 121 -5.55 11.85 -10.10
C PHE A 121 -5.83 13.19 -10.77
N ILE A 122 -5.83 14.25 -9.97
CA ILE A 122 -5.97 15.63 -10.47
C ILE A 122 -4.61 16.12 -10.94
N MET A 123 -4.49 16.43 -12.22
CA MET A 123 -3.26 17.02 -12.79
C MET A 123 -3.13 18.48 -12.37
N LEU A 124 -1.92 18.90 -12.02
CA LEU A 124 -1.54 20.29 -11.85
C LEU A 124 -1.49 21.00 -13.22
N ASP A 125 -1.55 22.33 -13.22
CA ASP A 125 -1.65 23.09 -14.46
C ASP A 125 -0.49 22.82 -15.43
N GLU A 126 0.74 22.71 -14.95
CA GLU A 126 1.90 22.35 -15.77
C GLU A 126 1.77 20.93 -16.38
N GLN A 127 1.23 19.99 -15.62
CA GLN A 127 0.99 18.62 -16.08
C GLN A 127 -0.13 18.58 -17.12
N LYS A 128 -1.17 19.42 -17.01
CA LYS A 128 -2.25 19.56 -18.00
C LYS A 128 -1.73 20.07 -19.32
N VAL A 129 -0.84 21.07 -19.32
CA VAL A 129 -0.23 21.59 -20.54
C VAL A 129 0.55 20.50 -21.29
N ILE A 130 1.33 19.69 -20.57
CA ILE A 130 2.06 18.55 -21.16
C ILE A 130 1.07 17.51 -21.72
N TYR A 131 0.05 17.17 -20.95
CA TYR A 131 -1.00 16.22 -21.33
C TYR A 131 -1.71 16.65 -22.62
N GLU A 132 -2.18 17.90 -22.71
CA GLU A 132 -2.87 18.44 -23.87
C GLU A 132 -1.96 18.49 -25.12
N ASN A 133 -0.69 18.84 -24.95
CA ASN A 133 0.29 18.83 -26.03
C ASN A 133 0.49 17.42 -26.60
N ILE A 134 0.57 16.40 -25.74
CA ILE A 134 0.73 15.01 -26.17
C ILE A 134 -0.53 14.53 -26.89
N LEU A 135 -1.72 14.83 -26.39
CA LEU A 135 -2.99 14.49 -27.07
C LEU A 135 -3.09 15.14 -28.45
N CYS A 136 -2.71 16.43 -28.57
CA CYS A 136 -2.68 17.12 -29.84
C CYS A 136 -1.72 16.46 -30.84
N LEU A 137 -0.52 16.08 -30.38
CA LEU A 137 0.47 15.35 -31.20
C LEU A 137 -0.01 13.96 -31.59
N SER A 138 -0.68 13.25 -30.68
CA SER A 138 -1.28 11.93 -30.95
C SER A 138 -2.32 12.01 -32.05
N THR A 139 -3.22 13.00 -31.97
CA THR A 139 -4.23 13.26 -33.01
C THR A 139 -3.60 13.60 -34.37
N LYS A 140 -2.51 14.35 -34.38
CA LYS A 140 -1.75 14.63 -35.61
C LYS A 140 -1.12 13.35 -36.17
N CYS A 141 -0.57 12.47 -35.33
CA CYS A 141 -0.01 11.20 -35.75
C CYS A 141 -1.06 10.30 -36.44
N GLN A 142 -2.28 10.27 -35.89
CA GLN A 142 -3.39 9.53 -36.48
C GLN A 142 -3.79 10.06 -37.86
N LYS A 143 -3.78 11.40 -38.04
CA LYS A 143 -4.17 12.04 -39.30
C LYS A 143 -3.12 11.91 -40.41
N ASP A 144 -1.84 12.06 -40.08
CA ASP A 144 -0.75 12.07 -41.06
C ASP A 144 -0.02 10.73 -41.22
N GLY A 145 -0.39 9.73 -40.39
CA GLY A 145 0.18 8.37 -40.40
C GLY A 145 1.66 8.31 -39.98
N LYS A 146 2.22 9.42 -39.45
CA LYS A 146 3.65 9.48 -39.09
C LYS A 146 3.85 9.03 -37.65
N LYS A 147 4.77 8.11 -37.43
CA LYS A 147 5.22 7.73 -36.09
C LYS A 147 6.06 8.85 -35.47
N ARG A 148 5.78 9.17 -34.19
CA ARG A 148 6.52 10.14 -33.41
C ARG A 148 6.87 9.56 -32.05
N THR A 149 8.04 9.92 -31.54
CA THR A 149 8.44 9.59 -30.18
C THR A 149 8.41 10.88 -29.36
N ILE A 150 7.72 10.84 -28.23
CA ILE A 150 7.61 11.98 -27.32
C ILE A 150 8.36 11.60 -26.04
N ILE A 151 9.31 12.43 -25.64
CA ILE A 151 10.08 12.25 -24.41
C ILE A 151 9.62 13.31 -23.41
N VAL A 152 9.15 12.86 -22.24
CA VAL A 152 8.75 13.73 -21.13
C VAL A 152 9.82 13.66 -20.05
N GLU A 153 10.54 14.77 -19.86
CA GLU A 153 11.59 14.88 -18.86
C GLU A 153 11.08 15.62 -17.61
N GLY A 154 11.62 15.28 -16.46
CA GLY A 154 11.28 15.94 -15.19
C GLY A 154 11.96 15.26 -14.02
N GLY A 155 12.21 15.98 -12.94
CA GLY A 155 12.80 15.49 -11.70
C GLY A 155 11.96 14.41 -11.00
N PRO A 156 12.48 13.77 -9.96
CA PRO A 156 11.69 12.86 -9.13
C PRO A 156 10.50 13.61 -8.49
N GLY A 157 9.34 12.94 -8.41
CA GLY A 157 8.14 13.50 -7.78
C GLY A 157 7.35 14.53 -8.62
N THR A 158 7.75 14.87 -9.85
CA THR A 158 7.06 15.86 -10.71
C THR A 158 5.76 15.35 -11.34
N GLY A 159 5.32 14.12 -11.02
CA GLY A 159 4.05 13.57 -11.49
C GLY A 159 4.05 13.04 -12.92
N LYS A 160 5.21 12.68 -13.50
CA LYS A 160 5.29 12.06 -14.83
C LYS A 160 4.38 10.84 -14.98
N THR A 161 4.30 10.02 -13.95
CA THR A 161 3.44 8.85 -13.92
C THR A 161 1.95 9.23 -13.95
N VAL A 162 1.56 10.33 -13.30
CA VAL A 162 0.18 10.84 -13.31
C VAL A 162 -0.20 11.24 -14.75
N VAL A 163 0.66 11.98 -15.44
CA VAL A 163 0.44 12.35 -16.86
C VAL A 163 0.34 11.09 -17.74
N ALA A 164 1.25 10.12 -17.55
CA ALA A 164 1.27 8.90 -18.35
C ALA A 164 -0.01 8.05 -18.17
N ILE A 165 -0.49 7.91 -16.92
CA ILE A 165 -1.71 7.16 -16.60
C ILE A 165 -2.95 7.84 -17.20
N ASN A 166 -3.06 9.17 -17.07
CA ASN A 166 -4.17 9.91 -17.68
C ASN A 166 -4.15 9.80 -19.22
N LEU A 167 -2.96 9.85 -19.86
CA LEU A 167 -2.83 9.64 -21.30
C LEU A 167 -3.23 8.22 -21.73
N LEU A 168 -2.84 7.21 -20.95
CA LEU A 168 -3.23 5.83 -21.21
C LEU A 168 -4.75 5.67 -21.17
N ALA A 169 -5.41 6.27 -20.16
CA ALA A 169 -6.86 6.20 -20.01
C ALA A 169 -7.62 6.93 -21.14
N GLU A 170 -7.05 7.98 -21.73
CA GLU A 170 -7.70 8.77 -22.77
C GLU A 170 -7.44 8.19 -24.19
N LEU A 171 -6.31 7.50 -24.39
CA LEU A 171 -5.92 6.98 -25.71
C LEU A 171 -6.32 5.52 -25.94
N THR A 172 -6.89 4.84 -24.92
CA THR A 172 -7.42 3.47 -25.03
C THR A 172 -8.91 3.45 -25.24
#